data_34494f49d6e57056117cf58b49556318
#
_entry.id   34494f49d6e57056117cf58b49556318
#
_cell.length_a   1.000
_cell.length_b   1.000
_cell.length_c   1.000
_cell.angle_alpha   90.00
_cell.angle_beta   90.00
_cell.angle_gamma   90.00
#
_symmetry.space_group_name_H-M   'P 1'
#
loop_
_entity.id
_entity.type
_entity.pdbx_description
1 polymer ?
#
loop_
_entity_poly.entity_id
_entity_poly.type
_entity_poly.pdbx_seq_one_letter_code
_entity_poly.pdbx_strand_id
1 'polypeptide(L)'
;QRLIRWLHHALFLLRGQDRAKTDVFLNSLAQQTIFLANRAHAAPPGLPRLEAQVGLIYASLSLEGMAKFLQPALDALGKECNTHIDIHGGIATRNPEELLEIFKLLTWAKAALTDSEHIPTAELERALQRIAPSLRTLRHANGNLVRFQGGDQGMEGMLDTALAACGIKSRNSDHLTMGYARLSAGRTSVIIDAGPPATGNASYNAHASTLAFELTSGRRPLIVSCGSGAHLGPDWHRAGRATPSHSTLCLGGYSSARLGKPVKTSGVYRELLVEAPKIVPVEMSQTAEGVKFEGAHSGYVPPFGLTHARKLSLSLDGRSLAGEDLLIALDDTAGNAGETVLSDDINPNVDFQIRFHLHPEVDAALDLGGTTVAIAAKSGEIWIFRHESKLSLTIEPGVYLEKNQPIPRSSRQIVLSGMVNDALTRAQWSLSKTQDTAMAIRDLRLEELR
;
A
#
# COMPACT_ATOMS: atom_id res chain seq x y z
N GLN A 1 -14.14 -16.43 7.62
CA GLN A 1 -13.14 -17.20 6.84
C GLN A 1 -13.23 -18.70 7.06
N ARG A 2 -13.25 -19.22 8.31
CA ARG A 2 -13.29 -20.68 8.58
C ARG A 2 -14.47 -21.37 7.87
N LEU A 3 -15.68 -20.81 7.97
CA LEU A 3 -16.88 -21.34 7.33
C LEU A 3 -16.72 -21.45 5.81
N ILE A 4 -16.23 -20.37 5.16
CA ILE A 4 -15.97 -20.36 3.71
C ILE A 4 -14.96 -21.44 3.33
N ARG A 5 -13.82 -21.53 4.04
CA ARG A 5 -12.78 -22.53 3.75
C ARG A 5 -13.28 -23.98 3.92
N TRP A 6 -14.06 -24.23 4.96
CA TRP A 6 -14.61 -25.58 5.20
C TRP A 6 -15.62 -25.97 4.13
N LEU A 7 -16.46 -25.03 3.66
CA LEU A 7 -17.39 -25.29 2.56
C LEU A 7 -16.65 -25.55 1.25
N HIS A 8 -15.66 -24.73 0.90
CA HIS A 8 -14.85 -24.95 -0.30
C HIS A 8 -14.11 -26.30 -0.33
N HIS A 9 -13.66 -26.77 0.82
CA HIS A 9 -12.90 -28.00 0.95
C HIS A 9 -13.74 -29.18 1.46
N ALA A 10 -15.06 -29.05 1.55
CA ALA A 10 -15.94 -30.05 2.12
C ALA A 10 -15.77 -31.44 1.47
N LEU A 11 -15.74 -31.50 0.14
CA LEU A 11 -15.58 -32.76 -0.59
C LEU A 11 -14.23 -33.44 -0.30
N PHE A 12 -13.17 -32.66 -0.14
CA PHE A 12 -11.85 -33.16 0.24
C PHE A 12 -11.83 -33.65 1.69
N LEU A 13 -12.40 -32.88 2.62
CA LEU A 13 -12.43 -33.19 4.05
C LEU A 13 -13.29 -34.39 4.37
N LEU A 14 -14.38 -34.62 3.61
CA LEU A 14 -15.32 -35.71 3.80
C LEU A 14 -14.98 -36.96 3.00
N ARG A 15 -13.97 -36.91 2.13
CA ARG A 15 -13.57 -38.04 1.31
C ARG A 15 -13.16 -39.24 2.17
N GLY A 16 -13.89 -40.39 2.03
CA GLY A 16 -13.61 -41.61 2.76
C GLY A 16 -14.00 -41.57 4.25
N GLN A 17 -14.74 -40.56 4.69
CA GLN A 17 -15.28 -40.51 6.04
C GLN A 17 -16.59 -41.26 6.13
N ASP A 18 -16.86 -41.81 7.32
CA ASP A 18 -18.14 -42.45 7.61
C ASP A 18 -19.27 -41.40 7.82
N ARG A 19 -20.51 -41.88 7.88
CA ARG A 19 -21.68 -41.01 8.06
C ARG A 19 -21.64 -40.26 9.38
N ALA A 20 -21.18 -40.87 10.47
CA ALA A 20 -21.15 -40.24 11.77
C ALA A 20 -20.22 -39.02 11.79
N LYS A 21 -19.04 -39.12 11.16
CA LYS A 21 -18.10 -37.99 11.03
C LYS A 21 -18.62 -36.92 10.07
N THR A 22 -19.29 -37.33 8.99
CA THR A 22 -19.97 -36.41 8.07
C THR A 22 -21.04 -35.59 8.80
N ASP A 23 -21.87 -36.25 9.62
CA ASP A 23 -22.90 -35.59 10.41
C ASP A 23 -22.31 -34.59 11.43
N VAL A 24 -21.20 -34.95 12.09
CA VAL A 24 -20.47 -34.02 13.00
C VAL A 24 -19.99 -32.80 12.26
N PHE A 25 -19.40 -32.97 11.07
CA PHE A 25 -18.91 -31.84 10.25
C PHE A 25 -20.05 -30.93 9.81
N LEU A 26 -21.15 -31.49 9.26
CA LEU A 26 -22.31 -30.74 8.81
C LEU A 26 -23.02 -29.98 9.98
N ASN A 27 -23.18 -30.66 11.13
CA ASN A 27 -23.72 -30.06 12.34
C ASN A 27 -22.84 -28.87 12.82
N SER A 28 -21.51 -29.00 12.76
CA SER A 28 -20.60 -27.92 13.10
C SER A 28 -20.75 -26.73 12.15
N LEU A 29 -20.88 -26.93 10.84
CA LEU A 29 -21.16 -25.90 9.87
C LEU A 29 -22.49 -25.18 10.13
N ALA A 30 -23.55 -25.96 10.42
CA ALA A 30 -24.87 -25.41 10.74
C ALA A 30 -24.83 -24.52 12.00
N GLN A 31 -24.19 -24.98 13.08
CA GLN A 31 -24.01 -24.20 14.30
C GLN A 31 -23.21 -22.93 14.06
N GLN A 32 -22.12 -23.00 13.30
CA GLN A 32 -21.33 -21.82 12.92
C GLN A 32 -22.17 -20.82 12.10
N THR A 33 -23.01 -21.29 11.17
CA THR A 33 -23.89 -20.47 10.36
C THR A 33 -24.93 -19.75 11.24
N ILE A 34 -25.59 -20.44 12.14
CA ILE A 34 -26.56 -19.85 13.08
C ILE A 34 -25.87 -18.83 13.99
N PHE A 35 -24.69 -19.16 14.54
CA PHE A 35 -23.92 -18.23 15.35
C PHE A 35 -23.56 -16.96 14.55
N LEU A 36 -23.09 -17.13 13.31
CA LEU A 36 -22.72 -16.02 12.45
C LEU A 36 -23.92 -15.15 12.09
N ALA A 37 -25.08 -15.75 11.76
CA ALA A 37 -26.31 -15.03 11.46
C ALA A 37 -26.76 -14.12 12.63
N ASN A 38 -26.60 -14.61 13.86
CA ASN A 38 -26.96 -13.86 15.07
C ASN A 38 -25.93 -12.79 15.46
N ARG A 39 -24.68 -12.91 15.02
CA ARG A 39 -23.55 -12.08 15.51
C ARG A 39 -22.85 -11.27 14.43
N ALA A 40 -23.15 -11.44 13.14
CA ALA A 40 -22.47 -10.72 12.05
C ALA A 40 -22.54 -9.20 12.21
N HIS A 41 -23.65 -8.67 12.73
CA HIS A 41 -23.82 -7.24 12.99
C HIS A 41 -22.86 -6.67 14.05
N ALA A 42 -22.38 -7.51 14.97
CA ALA A 42 -21.42 -7.14 16.01
C ALA A 42 -19.95 -7.18 15.53
N ALA A 43 -19.69 -7.71 14.33
CA ALA A 43 -18.36 -7.67 13.74
C ALA A 43 -17.94 -6.20 13.48
N PRO A 44 -16.66 -5.85 13.66
CA PRO A 44 -16.16 -4.54 13.26
C PRO A 44 -16.52 -4.21 11.80
N PRO A 45 -16.85 -2.96 11.49
CA PRO A 45 -17.10 -2.53 10.11
C PRO A 45 -15.93 -2.80 9.17
N GLY A 46 -16.20 -2.87 7.87
CA GLY A 46 -15.19 -3.16 6.85
C GLY A 46 -14.95 -4.65 6.65
N LEU A 47 -13.69 -5.04 6.43
CA LEU A 47 -13.31 -6.42 6.08
C LEU A 47 -13.91 -7.49 7.00
N PRO A 48 -13.89 -7.41 8.35
CA PRO A 48 -14.45 -8.45 9.20
C PRO A 48 -15.95 -8.66 9.00
N ARG A 49 -16.70 -7.58 8.77
CA ARG A 49 -18.14 -7.66 8.56
C ARG A 49 -18.48 -8.17 7.17
N LEU A 50 -17.72 -7.74 6.14
CA LEU A 50 -17.81 -8.30 4.78
C LEU A 50 -17.54 -9.82 4.78
N GLU A 51 -16.50 -10.29 5.49
CA GLU A 51 -16.22 -11.71 5.67
C GLU A 51 -17.39 -12.46 6.30
N ALA A 52 -18.04 -11.87 7.30
CA ALA A 52 -19.20 -12.47 7.95
C ALA A 52 -20.37 -12.64 6.98
N GLN A 53 -20.69 -11.60 6.19
CA GLN A 53 -21.79 -11.63 5.22
C GLN A 53 -21.50 -12.62 4.08
N VAL A 54 -20.29 -12.62 3.53
CA VAL A 54 -19.91 -13.58 2.50
C VAL A 54 -19.96 -15.02 3.03
N GLY A 55 -19.52 -15.23 4.27
CA GLY A 55 -19.65 -16.54 4.93
C GLY A 55 -21.10 -17.02 5.06
N LEU A 56 -22.04 -16.11 5.38
CA LEU A 56 -23.47 -16.43 5.42
C LEU A 56 -24.03 -16.73 4.04
N ILE A 57 -23.63 -15.99 3.00
CA ILE A 57 -24.06 -16.26 1.62
C ILE A 57 -23.63 -17.65 1.21
N TYR A 58 -22.36 -18.01 1.41
CA TYR A 58 -21.86 -19.36 1.11
C TYR A 58 -22.63 -20.46 1.84
N ALA A 59 -22.84 -20.30 3.14
CA ALA A 59 -23.57 -21.28 3.96
C ALA A 59 -25.03 -21.40 3.52
N SER A 60 -25.68 -20.30 3.17
CA SER A 60 -27.08 -20.27 2.74
C SER A 60 -27.28 -20.95 1.39
N LEU A 61 -26.30 -20.89 0.50
CA LEU A 61 -26.32 -21.56 -0.81
C LEU A 61 -25.94 -23.03 -0.75
N SER A 62 -25.13 -23.44 0.26
CA SER A 62 -24.53 -24.77 0.31
C SER A 62 -25.15 -25.72 1.32
N LEU A 63 -25.87 -25.21 2.34
CA LEU A 63 -26.40 -26.04 3.43
C LEU A 63 -27.93 -26.08 3.42
N GLU A 64 -28.50 -27.25 3.44
CA GLU A 64 -29.96 -27.47 3.54
C GLU A 64 -30.52 -26.79 4.81
N GLY A 65 -31.68 -26.11 4.68
CA GLY A 65 -32.34 -25.40 5.77
C GLY A 65 -31.72 -24.03 6.12
N MET A 66 -30.65 -23.58 5.46
CA MET A 66 -29.99 -22.30 5.72
C MET A 66 -30.37 -21.20 4.71
N ALA A 67 -31.15 -21.50 3.67
CA ALA A 67 -31.55 -20.55 2.62
C ALA A 67 -32.22 -19.27 3.17
N LYS A 68 -32.90 -19.35 4.33
CA LYS A 68 -33.54 -18.19 5.00
C LYS A 68 -32.55 -17.06 5.35
N PHE A 69 -31.27 -17.32 5.44
CA PHE A 69 -30.24 -16.31 5.76
C PHE A 69 -29.68 -15.62 4.51
N LEU A 70 -30.01 -16.08 3.29
CA LEU A 70 -29.43 -15.54 2.06
C LEU A 70 -29.80 -14.08 1.86
N GLN A 71 -31.10 -13.75 1.79
CA GLN A 71 -31.52 -12.37 1.51
C GLN A 71 -31.06 -11.36 2.57
N PRO A 72 -31.18 -11.63 3.89
CA PRO A 72 -30.61 -10.76 4.91
C PRO A 72 -29.08 -10.54 4.76
N ALA A 73 -28.33 -11.58 4.36
CA ALA A 73 -26.88 -11.45 4.16
C ALA A 73 -26.55 -10.63 2.90
N LEU A 74 -27.33 -10.74 1.82
CA LEU A 74 -27.17 -9.93 0.61
C LEU A 74 -27.46 -8.45 0.89
N ASP A 75 -28.54 -8.15 1.60
CA ASP A 75 -28.91 -6.78 1.97
C ASP A 75 -27.83 -6.14 2.85
N ALA A 76 -27.32 -6.89 3.84
CA ALA A 76 -26.25 -6.43 4.70
C ALA A 76 -24.91 -6.26 3.94
N LEU A 77 -24.57 -7.17 3.02
CA LEU A 77 -23.41 -7.04 2.14
C LEU A 77 -23.49 -5.78 1.29
N GLY A 78 -24.64 -5.53 0.66
CA GLY A 78 -24.87 -4.33 -0.15
C GLY A 78 -24.70 -3.03 0.66
N LYS A 79 -25.22 -2.99 1.89
CA LYS A 79 -25.04 -1.87 2.81
C LYS A 79 -23.56 -1.65 3.16
N GLU A 80 -22.80 -2.72 3.49
CA GLU A 80 -21.38 -2.62 3.78
C GLU A 80 -20.59 -2.13 2.54
N CYS A 81 -20.88 -2.63 1.34
CA CYS A 81 -20.26 -2.17 0.10
C CYS A 81 -20.47 -0.67 -0.13
N ASN A 82 -21.69 -0.17 0.09
CA ASN A 82 -22.01 1.24 -0.09
C ASN A 82 -21.41 2.15 1.00
N THR A 83 -21.17 1.63 2.21
CA THR A 83 -20.66 2.40 3.34
C THR A 83 -19.12 2.44 3.38
N HIS A 84 -18.44 1.36 3.00
CA HIS A 84 -17.01 1.19 3.20
C HIS A 84 -16.17 1.28 1.92
N ILE A 85 -16.80 1.22 0.75
CA ILE A 85 -16.13 1.38 -0.54
C ILE A 85 -16.60 2.69 -1.15
N ASP A 86 -15.68 3.65 -1.26
CA ASP A 86 -15.99 4.98 -1.80
C ASP A 86 -16.33 4.95 -3.31
N ILE A 87 -16.69 6.10 -3.83
CA ILE A 87 -17.08 6.24 -5.25
C ILE A 87 -15.94 5.94 -6.23
N HIS A 88 -14.70 6.01 -5.77
CA HIS A 88 -13.49 5.73 -6.53
C HIS A 88 -12.92 4.33 -6.26
N GLY A 89 -13.63 3.50 -5.49
CA GLY A 89 -13.21 2.13 -5.18
C GLY A 89 -12.14 2.02 -4.10
N GLY A 90 -11.98 3.06 -3.28
CA GLY A 90 -11.08 3.09 -2.13
C GLY A 90 -11.75 2.66 -0.83
N ILE A 91 -10.93 2.46 0.21
CA ILE A 91 -11.35 2.15 1.59
C ILE A 91 -10.67 3.09 2.58
N ALA A 92 -11.30 3.31 3.73
CA ALA A 92 -10.85 4.28 4.72
C ALA A 92 -9.47 3.97 5.32
N THR A 93 -9.06 2.71 5.39
CA THR A 93 -7.72 2.30 5.87
C THR A 93 -6.61 2.62 4.88
N ARG A 94 -6.93 2.89 3.64
CA ARG A 94 -5.97 3.07 2.53
C ARG A 94 -4.99 1.90 2.34
N ASN A 95 -5.29 0.73 2.89
CA ASN A 95 -4.44 -0.45 2.81
C ASN A 95 -4.71 -1.22 1.51
N PRO A 96 -3.74 -1.31 0.56
CA PRO A 96 -3.94 -1.98 -0.71
C PRO A 96 -4.20 -3.49 -0.59
N GLU A 97 -3.56 -4.15 0.37
CA GLU A 97 -3.76 -5.59 0.62
C GLU A 97 -5.15 -5.87 1.20
N GLU A 98 -5.64 -5.02 2.11
CA GLU A 98 -7.01 -5.13 2.64
C GLU A 98 -8.05 -4.93 1.53
N LEU A 99 -7.81 -3.98 0.61
CA LEU A 99 -8.66 -3.79 -0.57
C LEU A 99 -8.68 -5.04 -1.46
N LEU A 100 -7.55 -5.70 -1.66
CA LEU A 100 -7.47 -6.97 -2.40
C LEU A 100 -8.25 -8.08 -1.69
N GLU A 101 -8.16 -8.19 -0.36
CA GLU A 101 -8.94 -9.18 0.41
C GLU A 101 -10.44 -8.93 0.27
N ILE A 102 -10.88 -7.66 0.33
CA ILE A 102 -12.29 -7.29 0.08
C ILE A 102 -12.70 -7.67 -1.34
N PHE A 103 -11.90 -7.29 -2.34
CA PHE A 103 -12.19 -7.59 -3.74
C PHE A 103 -12.32 -9.08 -4.01
N LYS A 104 -11.43 -9.88 -3.44
CA LYS A 104 -11.46 -11.35 -3.51
C LYS A 104 -12.74 -11.91 -2.91
N LEU A 105 -13.12 -11.47 -1.71
CA LEU A 105 -14.34 -11.91 -1.06
C LEU A 105 -15.60 -11.59 -1.88
N LEU A 106 -15.68 -10.37 -2.43
CA LEU A 106 -16.80 -9.95 -3.27
C LEU A 106 -16.85 -10.74 -4.59
N THR A 107 -15.71 -11.01 -5.20
CA THR A 107 -15.60 -11.85 -6.41
C THR A 107 -16.08 -13.28 -6.13
N TRP A 108 -15.69 -13.85 -4.99
CA TRP A 108 -16.17 -15.15 -4.56
C TRP A 108 -17.68 -15.17 -4.30
N ALA A 109 -18.22 -14.15 -3.63
CA ALA A 109 -19.67 -14.07 -3.42
C ALA A 109 -20.43 -13.98 -4.76
N LYS A 110 -19.93 -13.19 -5.71
CA LYS A 110 -20.49 -13.11 -7.06
C LYS A 110 -20.49 -14.48 -7.76
N ALA A 111 -19.35 -15.18 -7.73
CA ALA A 111 -19.22 -16.50 -8.34
C ALA A 111 -20.20 -17.50 -7.71
N ALA A 112 -20.26 -17.59 -6.37
CA ALA A 112 -21.16 -18.49 -5.67
C ALA A 112 -22.63 -18.24 -5.98
N LEU A 113 -23.05 -16.98 -6.09
CA LEU A 113 -24.41 -16.61 -6.50
C LEU A 113 -24.70 -17.08 -7.94
N THR A 114 -23.79 -16.79 -8.87
CA THR A 114 -23.93 -17.16 -10.29
C THR A 114 -24.00 -18.68 -10.47
N ASP A 115 -23.10 -19.43 -9.81
CA ASP A 115 -23.05 -20.89 -9.85
C ASP A 115 -24.31 -21.55 -9.26
N SER A 116 -25.00 -20.83 -8.36
CA SER A 116 -26.27 -21.26 -7.74
C SER A 116 -27.52 -20.65 -8.43
N GLU A 117 -27.37 -20.13 -9.65
CA GLU A 117 -28.45 -19.51 -10.45
C GLU A 117 -29.13 -18.31 -9.79
N HIS A 118 -28.42 -17.62 -8.87
CA HIS A 118 -28.88 -16.39 -8.26
C HIS A 118 -28.24 -15.17 -8.96
N ILE A 119 -29.01 -14.11 -9.12
CA ILE A 119 -28.54 -12.85 -9.71
C ILE A 119 -27.73 -12.08 -8.65
N PRO A 120 -26.45 -11.73 -8.89
CA PRO A 120 -25.69 -10.85 -8.00
C PRO A 120 -26.36 -9.50 -7.84
N THR A 121 -26.29 -8.93 -6.63
CA THR A 121 -26.91 -7.62 -6.35
C THR A 121 -26.18 -6.49 -7.07
N ALA A 122 -26.91 -5.43 -7.42
CA ALA A 122 -26.34 -4.26 -8.09
C ALA A 122 -25.26 -3.56 -7.23
N GLU A 123 -25.38 -3.60 -5.91
CA GLU A 123 -24.40 -3.08 -4.95
C GLU A 123 -23.06 -3.83 -5.05
N LEU A 124 -23.14 -5.17 -5.08
CA LEU A 124 -21.98 -6.04 -5.23
C LEU A 124 -21.26 -5.79 -6.56
N GLU A 125 -21.99 -5.72 -7.65
CA GLU A 125 -21.41 -5.46 -8.97
C GLU A 125 -20.78 -4.06 -9.08
N ARG A 126 -21.46 -3.02 -8.57
CA ARG A 126 -20.90 -1.66 -8.52
C ARG A 126 -19.64 -1.58 -7.67
N ALA A 127 -19.59 -2.29 -6.53
CA ALA A 127 -18.39 -2.36 -5.69
C ALA A 127 -17.21 -2.97 -6.46
N LEU A 128 -17.40 -4.10 -7.11
CA LEU A 128 -16.38 -4.76 -7.93
C LEU A 128 -15.90 -3.87 -9.08
N GLN A 129 -16.81 -3.17 -9.77
CA GLN A 129 -16.49 -2.24 -10.86
C GLN A 129 -15.63 -1.06 -10.39
N ARG A 130 -15.87 -0.56 -9.17
CA ARG A 130 -15.08 0.54 -8.60
C ARG A 130 -13.71 0.09 -8.09
N ILE A 131 -13.61 -1.09 -7.44
CA ILE A 131 -12.36 -1.58 -6.86
C ILE A 131 -11.36 -2.03 -7.93
N ALA A 132 -11.80 -2.67 -9.00
CA ALA A 132 -10.89 -3.24 -10.00
C ALA A 132 -9.89 -2.23 -10.61
N PRO A 133 -10.29 -1.01 -11.05
CA PRO A 133 -9.35 0.02 -11.51
C PRO A 133 -8.35 0.42 -10.43
N SER A 134 -8.80 0.55 -9.17
CA SER A 134 -7.97 0.93 -8.03
C SER A 134 -6.85 -0.08 -7.80
N LEU A 135 -7.17 -1.37 -7.75
CA LEU A 135 -6.17 -2.43 -7.61
C LEU A 135 -5.19 -2.48 -8.78
N ARG A 136 -5.65 -2.20 -10.02
CA ARG A 136 -4.74 -2.11 -11.18
C ARG A 136 -3.76 -0.95 -11.06
N THR A 137 -4.21 0.20 -10.56
CA THR A 137 -3.36 1.38 -10.34
C THR A 137 -2.32 1.11 -9.25
N LEU A 138 -2.69 0.37 -8.20
CA LEU A 138 -1.81 0.04 -7.07
C LEU A 138 -0.90 -1.19 -7.31
N ARG A 139 -0.99 -1.80 -8.49
CA ARG A 139 -0.21 -2.97 -8.89
C ARG A 139 1.06 -2.55 -9.62
N HIS A 140 2.20 -3.05 -9.18
CA HIS A 140 3.45 -2.97 -9.92
C HIS A 140 3.50 -3.96 -11.10
N ALA A 141 4.43 -3.77 -12.02
CA ALA A 141 4.58 -4.61 -13.21
C ALA A 141 4.97 -6.07 -12.90
N ASN A 142 5.54 -6.33 -11.71
CA ASN A 142 5.84 -7.68 -11.20
C ASN A 142 4.59 -8.43 -10.68
N GLY A 143 3.42 -7.81 -10.68
CA GLY A 143 2.17 -8.39 -10.18
C GLY A 143 1.85 -8.07 -8.72
N ASN A 144 2.79 -7.52 -7.97
CA ASN A 144 2.65 -7.23 -6.55
C ASN A 144 1.94 -5.89 -6.30
N LEU A 145 1.27 -5.76 -5.17
CA LEU A 145 0.75 -4.48 -4.68
C LEU A 145 1.85 -3.64 -4.05
N VAL A 146 1.66 -2.32 -4.09
CA VAL A 146 2.47 -1.37 -3.33
C VAL A 146 2.28 -1.58 -1.83
N ARG A 147 3.38 -1.43 -1.06
CA ARG A 147 3.45 -1.82 0.36
C ARG A 147 3.32 -0.62 1.30
N PHE A 148 2.17 0.03 1.31
CA PHE A 148 1.86 1.17 2.17
C PHE A 148 0.72 0.90 3.13
N GLN A 149 0.59 1.73 4.15
CA GLN A 149 -0.53 1.77 5.10
C GLN A 149 -0.83 0.41 5.72
N GLY A 150 0.20 -0.34 6.09
CA GLY A 150 0.10 -1.65 6.73
C GLY A 150 -0.12 -2.83 5.79
N GLY A 151 -0.22 -2.58 4.49
CA GLY A 151 -0.29 -3.62 3.46
C GLY A 151 1.06 -4.25 3.15
N ASP A 152 1.01 -5.47 2.65
CA ASP A 152 2.14 -6.16 2.02
C ASP A 152 1.86 -6.31 0.51
N GLN A 153 2.80 -6.88 -0.21
CA GLN A 153 2.72 -7.14 -1.66
C GLN A 153 1.54 -8.03 -2.10
N GLY A 154 0.87 -8.68 -1.16
CA GLY A 154 -0.11 -9.73 -1.41
C GLY A 154 0.54 -11.08 -1.70
N MET A 155 -0.27 -12.14 -1.78
CA MET A 155 0.20 -13.46 -2.22
C MET A 155 0.42 -13.46 -3.73
N GLU A 156 1.52 -14.08 -4.16
CA GLU A 156 1.88 -14.21 -5.57
C GLU A 156 0.72 -14.77 -6.41
N GLY A 157 0.41 -14.12 -7.52
CA GLY A 157 -0.67 -14.50 -8.46
C GLY A 157 -2.10 -14.23 -7.96
N MET A 158 -2.32 -13.90 -6.68
CA MET A 158 -3.66 -13.72 -6.13
C MET A 158 -4.38 -12.52 -6.77
N LEU A 159 -3.69 -11.40 -6.93
CA LEU A 159 -4.26 -10.21 -7.55
C LEU A 159 -4.69 -10.48 -9.00
N ASP A 160 -3.81 -11.12 -9.78
CA ASP A 160 -4.11 -11.47 -11.18
C ASP A 160 -5.27 -12.45 -11.28
N THR A 161 -5.32 -13.45 -10.41
CA THR A 161 -6.42 -14.42 -10.33
C THR A 161 -7.74 -13.72 -9.98
N ALA A 162 -7.74 -12.83 -9.00
CA ALA A 162 -8.95 -12.11 -8.59
C ALA A 162 -9.45 -11.15 -9.69
N LEU A 163 -8.54 -10.43 -10.35
CA LEU A 163 -8.87 -9.54 -11.47
C LEU A 163 -9.39 -10.31 -12.69
N ALA A 164 -8.83 -11.49 -12.99
CA ALA A 164 -9.28 -12.36 -14.06
C ALA A 164 -10.68 -12.93 -13.76
N ALA A 165 -10.89 -13.45 -12.55
CA ALA A 165 -12.18 -14.00 -12.12
C ALA A 165 -13.30 -12.94 -12.10
N CYS A 166 -12.98 -11.69 -11.77
CA CYS A 166 -13.96 -10.60 -11.80
C CYS A 166 -14.43 -10.26 -13.23
N GLY A 167 -13.60 -10.47 -14.26
CA GLY A 167 -13.90 -10.22 -15.67
C GLY A 167 -13.99 -8.76 -16.07
N ILE A 168 -13.72 -7.80 -15.18
CA ILE A 168 -13.82 -6.37 -15.47
C ILE A 168 -12.55 -5.91 -16.20
N LYS A 169 -12.74 -5.47 -17.45
CA LYS A 169 -11.69 -4.85 -18.28
C LYS A 169 -11.70 -3.34 -18.02
N SER A 170 -10.90 -2.87 -17.09
CA SER A 170 -10.71 -1.44 -16.83
C SER A 170 -9.24 -1.05 -16.99
N ARG A 171 -8.99 0.23 -17.30
CA ARG A 171 -7.64 0.81 -17.30
C ARG A 171 -7.28 1.29 -15.89
N ASN A 172 -6.00 1.64 -15.68
CA ASN A 172 -5.57 2.35 -14.49
C ASN A 172 -6.34 3.67 -14.38
N SER A 173 -6.51 4.16 -13.16
CA SER A 173 -7.06 5.49 -12.93
C SER A 173 -6.02 6.56 -13.27
N ASP A 174 -6.45 7.62 -13.94
CA ASP A 174 -5.62 8.80 -14.21
C ASP A 174 -5.61 9.79 -13.03
N HIS A 175 -6.32 9.46 -11.95
CA HIS A 175 -6.44 10.25 -10.74
C HIS A 175 -5.84 9.54 -9.54
N LEU A 176 -5.73 10.25 -8.42
CA LEU A 176 -5.35 9.64 -7.15
C LEU A 176 -6.31 8.49 -6.79
N THR A 177 -5.74 7.33 -6.54
CA THR A 177 -6.47 6.13 -6.12
C THR A 177 -6.20 5.87 -4.65
N MET A 178 -7.20 5.96 -3.79
CA MET A 178 -7.03 5.90 -2.32
C MET A 178 -5.95 6.87 -1.80
N GLY A 179 -5.75 8.01 -2.45
CA GLY A 179 -4.66 8.93 -2.12
C GLY A 179 -3.27 8.49 -2.59
N TYR A 180 -3.17 7.53 -3.52
CA TYR A 180 -1.92 7.16 -4.18
C TYR A 180 -1.85 7.74 -5.58
N ALA A 181 -0.68 8.28 -5.94
CA ALA A 181 -0.34 8.71 -7.29
C ALA A 181 0.49 7.64 -8.00
N ARG A 182 0.31 7.52 -9.32
CA ARG A 182 1.10 6.62 -10.16
C ARG A 182 1.74 7.37 -11.32
N LEU A 183 3.06 7.28 -11.44
CA LEU A 183 3.79 7.66 -12.65
C LEU A 183 4.21 6.39 -13.38
N SER A 184 3.99 6.34 -14.68
CA SER A 184 4.37 5.18 -15.50
C SER A 184 4.88 5.64 -16.85
N ALA A 185 6.07 5.19 -17.21
CA ALA A 185 6.67 5.45 -18.52
C ALA A 185 7.62 4.30 -18.89
N GLY A 186 7.64 3.91 -20.15
CA GLY A 186 8.41 2.78 -20.62
C GLY A 186 8.12 1.51 -19.80
N ARG A 187 9.15 0.96 -19.15
CA ARG A 187 9.04 -0.22 -18.26
C ARG A 187 9.08 0.17 -16.77
N THR A 188 9.09 1.45 -16.44
CA THR A 188 9.23 1.94 -15.07
C THR A 188 7.88 2.39 -14.53
N SER A 189 7.58 2.00 -13.29
CA SER A 189 6.44 2.49 -12.53
C SER A 189 6.88 3.01 -11.17
N VAL A 190 6.35 4.18 -10.80
CA VAL A 190 6.52 4.80 -9.48
C VAL A 190 5.14 4.97 -8.86
N ILE A 191 4.95 4.47 -7.65
CA ILE A 191 3.71 4.66 -6.89
C ILE A 191 4.06 5.44 -5.64
N ILE A 192 3.33 6.53 -5.39
CA ILE A 192 3.63 7.51 -4.34
C ILE A 192 2.46 7.53 -3.35
N ASP A 193 2.74 7.55 -2.05
CA ASP A 193 1.75 7.82 -1.01
C ASP A 193 1.45 9.33 -0.99
N ALA A 194 0.47 9.75 -1.76
CA ALA A 194 0.15 11.12 -2.11
C ALA A 194 -1.07 11.67 -1.34
N GLY A 195 -1.47 11.02 -0.26
CA GLY A 195 -2.63 11.43 0.53
C GLY A 195 -2.36 11.47 2.04
N PRO A 196 -3.25 12.09 2.80
CA PRO A 196 -3.17 12.06 4.25
C PRO A 196 -3.32 10.61 4.75
N PRO A 197 -2.61 10.20 5.83
CA PRO A 197 -2.83 8.91 6.45
C PRO A 197 -4.28 8.72 6.89
N ALA A 198 -4.73 7.47 7.02
CA ALA A 198 -6.03 7.16 7.60
C ALA A 198 -6.16 7.74 9.01
N THR A 199 -7.37 8.14 9.41
CA THR A 199 -7.65 8.79 10.70
C THR A 199 -8.59 7.96 11.58
N GLY A 200 -8.66 8.30 12.87
CA GLY A 200 -9.52 7.64 13.83
C GLY A 200 -9.27 6.12 13.87
N ASN A 201 -10.33 5.34 13.98
CA ASN A 201 -10.23 3.88 14.06
C ASN A 201 -9.62 3.21 12.83
N ALA A 202 -9.68 3.86 11.65
CA ALA A 202 -9.07 3.35 10.42
C ALA A 202 -7.55 3.45 10.44
N SER A 203 -6.97 4.27 11.35
CA SER A 203 -5.51 4.48 11.44
C SER A 203 -4.74 3.39 12.21
N TYR A 204 -5.39 2.31 12.62
CA TYR A 204 -4.73 1.27 13.44
C TYR A 204 -3.50 0.61 12.78
N ASN A 205 -3.46 0.60 11.46
CA ASN A 205 -2.31 0.14 10.66
C ASN A 205 -1.73 1.27 9.79
N ALA A 206 -2.20 2.52 9.96
CA ALA A 206 -1.70 3.61 9.15
C ALA A 206 -0.24 3.93 9.45
N HIS A 207 0.50 4.32 8.41
CA HIS A 207 1.92 4.63 8.44
C HIS A 207 2.15 6.14 8.23
N ALA A 208 3.23 6.65 8.81
CA ALA A 208 3.75 7.99 8.54
C ALA A 208 4.58 8.00 7.23
N SER A 209 3.95 7.60 6.12
CA SER A 209 4.57 7.37 4.81
C SER A 209 4.23 8.43 3.76
N THR A 210 3.63 9.55 4.16
CA THR A 210 3.25 10.61 3.22
C THR A 210 4.44 11.06 2.37
N LEU A 211 4.26 11.14 1.04
CA LEU A 211 5.25 11.40 0.00
C LEU A 211 6.34 10.32 -0.15
N ALA A 212 6.23 9.18 0.52
CA ALA A 212 7.07 8.03 0.21
C ALA A 212 6.70 7.43 -1.15
N PHE A 213 7.66 6.79 -1.82
CA PHE A 213 7.41 6.13 -3.09
C PHE A 213 8.06 4.75 -3.17
N GLU A 214 7.50 3.92 -4.03
CA GLU A 214 8.10 2.67 -4.49
C GLU A 214 8.34 2.76 -6.01
N LEU A 215 9.47 2.20 -6.48
CA LEU A 215 9.87 2.17 -7.89
C LEU A 215 10.18 0.76 -8.33
N THR A 216 9.58 0.37 -9.46
CA THR A 216 9.82 -0.91 -10.11
C THR A 216 10.24 -0.68 -11.56
N SER A 217 11.33 -1.30 -12.02
CA SER A 217 11.77 -1.34 -13.42
C SER A 217 11.49 -2.70 -14.02
N GLY A 218 10.66 -2.75 -15.07
CA GLY A 218 10.13 -4.01 -15.57
C GLY A 218 9.41 -4.75 -14.46
N ARG A 219 9.83 -5.97 -14.16
CA ARG A 219 9.32 -6.78 -13.05
C ARG A 219 10.20 -6.73 -11.81
N ARG A 220 11.19 -5.86 -11.76
CA ARG A 220 12.18 -5.80 -10.66
C ARG A 220 11.91 -4.60 -9.77
N PRO A 221 11.52 -4.81 -8.50
CA PRO A 221 11.44 -3.73 -7.54
C PRO A 221 12.85 -3.22 -7.22
N LEU A 222 13.03 -1.92 -7.21
CA LEU A 222 14.31 -1.26 -6.90
C LEU A 222 14.22 -0.50 -5.58
N ILE A 223 13.28 0.46 -5.50
CA ILE A 223 13.00 1.24 -4.30
C ILE A 223 11.69 0.74 -3.70
N VAL A 224 11.69 0.44 -2.42
CA VAL A 224 10.57 -0.17 -1.70
C VAL A 224 10.36 0.49 -0.35
N SER A 225 9.29 0.12 0.37
CA SER A 225 9.14 0.36 1.81
C SER A 225 9.61 -0.87 2.60
N CYS A 226 10.04 -0.69 3.85
CA CYS A 226 10.45 -1.81 4.70
C CYS A 226 9.34 -2.85 4.90
N GLY A 227 8.09 -2.41 4.93
CA GLY A 227 6.91 -3.23 5.22
C GLY A 227 6.37 -3.00 6.63
N SER A 228 5.21 -3.60 6.94
CA SER A 228 4.49 -3.28 8.17
C SER A 228 5.08 -3.90 9.44
N GLY A 229 5.77 -5.04 9.33
CA GLY A 229 6.33 -5.75 10.48
C GLY A 229 5.31 -6.30 11.49
N ALA A 230 4.01 -6.15 11.25
CA ALA A 230 2.96 -6.51 12.20
C ALA A 230 2.99 -7.99 12.64
N HIS A 231 3.42 -8.88 11.76
CA HIS A 231 3.53 -10.33 12.04
C HIS A 231 4.76 -10.69 12.92
N LEU A 232 5.73 -9.77 13.06
CA LEU A 232 6.95 -9.96 13.84
C LEU A 232 6.83 -9.42 15.28
N GLY A 233 5.69 -8.83 15.62
CA GLY A 233 5.40 -8.32 16.95
C GLY A 233 5.24 -6.81 17.05
N PRO A 234 4.89 -6.30 18.25
CA PRO A 234 4.51 -4.89 18.43
C PRO A 234 5.62 -3.90 18.08
N ASP A 235 6.87 -4.19 18.44
CA ASP A 235 8.00 -3.29 18.20
C ASP A 235 8.29 -3.15 16.71
N TRP A 236 8.27 -4.27 15.95
CA TRP A 236 8.40 -4.25 14.51
C TRP A 236 7.24 -3.56 13.83
N HIS A 237 6.02 -3.77 14.32
CA HIS A 237 4.84 -3.07 13.82
C HIS A 237 4.96 -1.55 14.03
N ARG A 238 5.40 -1.12 15.22
CA ARG A 238 5.61 0.29 15.51
C ARG A 238 6.71 0.90 14.64
N ALA A 239 7.85 0.20 14.49
CA ALA A 239 8.95 0.62 13.63
C ALA A 239 8.53 0.72 12.16
N GLY A 240 7.80 -0.28 11.62
CA GLY A 240 7.31 -0.27 10.24
C GLY A 240 6.35 0.89 9.92
N ARG A 241 5.69 1.47 10.94
CA ARG A 241 4.77 2.60 10.80
C ARG A 241 5.47 3.97 10.80
N ALA A 242 6.73 4.03 11.21
CA ALA A 242 7.50 5.27 11.32
C ALA A 242 8.04 5.72 9.96
N THR A 243 8.20 7.04 9.78
CA THR A 243 8.73 7.61 8.53
C THR A 243 10.07 7.03 8.09
N PRO A 244 11.05 6.74 8.98
CA PRO A 244 12.31 6.14 8.57
C PRO A 244 12.20 4.77 7.89
N SER A 245 11.07 4.08 7.99
CA SER A 245 10.82 2.80 7.31
C SER A 245 10.30 2.96 5.87
N HIS A 246 10.22 4.19 5.37
CA HIS A 246 9.68 4.53 4.06
C HIS A 246 10.68 5.36 3.25
N SER A 247 10.60 5.27 1.91
CA SER A 247 11.48 6.00 1.01
C SER A 247 11.03 7.47 0.86
N THR A 248 11.24 8.25 1.93
CA THR A 248 10.89 9.66 2.04
C THR A 248 11.82 10.42 2.98
N LEU A 249 11.57 11.72 3.16
CA LEU A 249 12.34 12.59 4.06
C LEU A 249 11.87 12.41 5.52
N CYS A 250 12.82 12.31 6.42
CA CYS A 250 12.66 12.35 7.88
C CYS A 250 13.43 13.54 8.44
N LEU A 251 12.78 14.36 9.27
CA LEU A 251 13.34 15.58 9.82
C LEU A 251 13.58 15.45 11.34
N GLY A 252 14.80 15.74 11.80
CA GLY A 252 15.18 15.69 13.22
C GLY A 252 14.91 14.34 13.90
N GLY A 253 14.90 13.24 13.12
CA GLY A 253 14.53 11.91 13.64
C GLY A 253 13.03 11.71 13.92
N TYR A 254 12.16 12.69 13.63
CA TYR A 254 10.71 12.62 13.85
C TYR A 254 9.98 12.06 12.64
N SER A 255 8.92 11.30 12.91
CA SER A 255 7.98 10.88 11.87
C SER A 255 7.02 12.03 11.50
N SER A 256 6.57 12.05 10.23
CA SER A 256 5.59 13.02 9.72
C SER A 256 4.17 12.86 10.32
N ALA A 257 3.96 11.79 11.08
CA ALA A 257 2.74 11.54 11.86
C ALA A 257 3.11 10.84 13.17
N ARG A 258 2.31 11.04 14.24
CA ARG A 258 2.59 10.49 15.59
C ARG A 258 1.55 9.48 16.03
N LEU A 259 2.04 8.42 16.69
CA LEU A 259 1.21 7.43 17.37
C LEU A 259 0.77 7.94 18.73
N GLY A 260 -0.51 7.76 19.03
CA GLY A 260 -1.08 8.01 20.36
C GLY A 260 -0.85 6.85 21.33
N LYS A 261 -1.31 7.06 22.56
CA LYS A 261 -1.34 5.96 23.56
C LYS A 261 -2.29 4.86 23.06
N PRO A 262 -2.01 3.59 23.46
CA PRO A 262 -2.90 2.49 23.13
C PRO A 262 -4.34 2.73 23.61
N VAL A 263 -5.31 2.64 22.72
CA VAL A 263 -6.75 2.74 23.03
C VAL A 263 -7.44 1.42 22.74
N LYS A 264 -8.45 1.07 23.54
CA LYS A 264 -9.23 -0.16 23.33
C LYS A 264 -10.24 0.05 22.20
N THR A 265 -10.01 -0.62 21.08
CA THR A 265 -10.91 -0.57 19.91
C THR A 265 -11.37 -1.99 19.60
N SER A 266 -12.69 -2.22 19.58
CA SER A 266 -13.29 -3.54 19.32
C SER A 266 -12.69 -4.68 20.18
N GLY A 267 -12.38 -4.38 21.46
CA GLY A 267 -11.83 -5.36 22.41
C GLY A 267 -10.31 -5.55 22.36
N VAL A 268 -9.61 -4.91 21.43
CA VAL A 268 -8.15 -5.00 21.25
C VAL A 268 -7.53 -3.62 21.51
N TYR A 269 -6.37 -3.58 22.18
CA TYR A 269 -5.60 -2.35 22.32
C TYR A 269 -4.83 -2.04 21.05
N ARG A 270 -4.98 -0.80 20.55
CA ARG A 270 -4.36 -0.33 19.31
C ARG A 270 -3.81 1.08 19.48
N GLU A 271 -2.64 1.34 18.89
CA GLU A 271 -2.09 2.68 18.76
C GLU A 271 -2.62 3.31 17.47
N LEU A 272 -3.39 4.39 17.61
CA LEU A 272 -3.93 5.15 16.49
C LEU A 272 -3.01 6.34 16.17
N LEU A 273 -3.04 6.86 14.94
CA LEU A 273 -2.41 8.13 14.63
C LEU A 273 -3.22 9.28 15.25
N VAL A 274 -2.58 10.11 16.04
CA VAL A 274 -3.20 11.27 16.73
C VAL A 274 -2.82 12.60 16.09
N GLU A 275 -1.64 12.67 15.49
CA GLU A 275 -1.16 13.82 14.75
C GLU A 275 -0.65 13.33 13.40
N ALA A 276 -1.22 13.85 12.32
CA ALA A 276 -0.87 13.53 10.96
C ALA A 276 -1.25 14.69 10.04
N PRO A 277 -0.62 14.82 8.87
CA PRO A 277 -1.07 15.76 7.85
C PRO A 277 -2.54 15.52 7.51
N LYS A 278 -3.35 16.57 7.55
CA LYS A 278 -4.80 16.50 7.23
C LYS A 278 -5.07 16.70 5.75
N ILE A 279 -4.23 17.47 5.09
CA ILE A 279 -4.32 17.82 3.68
C ILE A 279 -2.94 17.59 3.07
N VAL A 280 -2.93 16.98 1.90
CA VAL A 280 -1.76 16.78 1.06
C VAL A 280 -2.11 17.33 -0.32
N PRO A 281 -1.79 18.61 -0.61
CA PRO A 281 -1.96 19.15 -1.94
C PRO A 281 -1.08 18.40 -2.92
N VAL A 282 -1.65 18.04 -4.08
CA VAL A 282 -0.98 17.26 -5.11
C VAL A 282 -1.31 17.83 -6.47
N GLU A 283 -0.29 17.96 -7.31
CA GLU A 283 -0.41 18.26 -8.73
C GLU A 283 0.27 17.16 -9.55
N MET A 284 -0.39 16.73 -10.59
CA MET A 284 0.15 15.78 -11.56
C MET A 284 0.02 16.37 -12.96
N SER A 285 1.09 16.31 -13.73
CA SER A 285 1.09 16.81 -15.11
C SER A 285 1.87 15.88 -16.03
N GLN A 286 1.47 15.85 -17.29
CA GLN A 286 2.20 15.16 -18.35
C GLN A 286 2.69 16.20 -19.36
N THR A 287 3.98 16.19 -19.62
CA THR A 287 4.66 17.10 -20.54
C THR A 287 5.37 16.31 -21.66
N ALA A 288 5.93 17.01 -22.62
CA ALA A 288 6.79 16.38 -23.66
C ALA A 288 8.08 15.76 -23.07
N GLU A 289 8.47 16.13 -21.85
CA GLU A 289 9.67 15.61 -21.18
C GLU A 289 9.39 14.38 -20.32
N GLY A 290 8.16 14.24 -19.81
CA GLY A 290 7.80 13.15 -18.91
C GLY A 290 6.52 13.37 -18.13
N VAL A 291 6.31 12.52 -17.13
CA VAL A 291 5.20 12.60 -16.18
C VAL A 291 5.73 13.18 -14.87
N LYS A 292 5.10 14.24 -14.37
CA LYS A 292 5.51 14.97 -13.18
C LYS A 292 4.49 14.82 -12.06
N PHE A 293 5.00 14.81 -10.84
CA PHE A 293 4.26 14.81 -9.59
C PHE A 293 4.85 15.86 -8.67
N GLU A 294 4.00 16.67 -8.07
CA GLU A 294 4.34 17.58 -6.97
C GLU A 294 3.36 17.36 -5.83
N GLY A 295 3.87 17.30 -4.60
CA GLY A 295 3.03 17.12 -3.42
C GLY A 295 3.70 17.71 -2.19
N ALA A 296 2.90 18.11 -1.19
CA ALA A 296 3.40 18.69 0.05
C ALA A 296 2.58 18.25 1.26
N HIS A 297 3.18 18.29 2.45
CA HIS A 297 2.47 18.04 3.70
C HIS A 297 3.04 18.86 4.87
N SER A 298 2.18 19.18 5.83
CA SER A 298 2.49 19.95 7.05
C SER A 298 2.88 19.09 8.26
N GLY A 299 3.28 17.84 8.07
CA GLY A 299 3.59 16.92 9.18
C GLY A 299 4.75 17.35 10.07
N TYR A 300 5.62 18.24 9.58
CA TYR A 300 6.75 18.78 10.33
C TYR A 300 6.51 20.24 10.81
N VAL A 301 5.37 20.82 10.50
CA VAL A 301 5.02 22.18 11.00
C VAL A 301 4.90 22.21 12.52
N PRO A 302 4.19 21.27 13.20
CA PRO A 302 4.07 21.34 14.65
C PRO A 302 5.39 21.26 15.41
N PRO A 303 6.38 20.38 15.04
CA PRO A 303 7.65 20.32 15.75
C PRO A 303 8.71 21.32 15.28
N PHE A 304 8.66 21.79 14.01
CA PHE A 304 9.78 22.52 13.42
C PHE A 304 9.39 23.77 12.61
N GLY A 305 8.10 24.05 12.40
CA GLY A 305 7.64 25.12 11.53
C GLY A 305 7.86 24.87 10.04
N LEU A 306 8.12 23.60 9.63
CA LEU A 306 8.54 23.29 8.26
C LEU A 306 7.52 22.41 7.53
N THR A 307 7.21 22.80 6.30
CA THR A 307 6.45 21.99 5.32
C THR A 307 7.43 21.21 4.46
N HIS A 308 7.18 19.90 4.31
CA HIS A 308 7.91 19.09 3.35
C HIS A 308 7.14 19.03 2.03
N ALA A 309 7.82 19.39 0.94
CA ALA A 309 7.32 19.19 -0.42
C ALA A 309 8.26 18.27 -1.21
N ARG A 310 7.69 17.46 -2.11
CA ARG A 310 8.43 16.57 -3.00
C ARG A 310 7.96 16.73 -4.43
N LYS A 311 8.92 16.88 -5.34
CA LYS A 311 8.70 16.83 -6.79
C LYS A 311 9.36 15.59 -7.37
N LEU A 312 8.66 14.89 -8.25
CA LEU A 312 9.19 13.76 -9.00
C LEU A 312 8.92 13.97 -10.49
N SER A 313 9.90 13.66 -11.34
CA SER A 313 9.76 13.73 -12.79
C SER A 313 10.30 12.44 -13.41
N LEU A 314 9.41 11.65 -14.01
CA LEU A 314 9.75 10.41 -14.72
C LEU A 314 9.79 10.69 -16.23
N SER A 315 10.95 10.46 -16.88
CA SER A 315 11.13 10.63 -18.32
C SER A 315 10.18 9.73 -19.12
N LEU A 316 9.78 10.13 -20.35
CA LEU A 316 8.84 9.38 -21.18
C LEU A 316 9.33 7.96 -21.56
N ASP A 317 10.64 7.77 -21.64
CA ASP A 317 11.25 6.45 -21.89
C ASP A 317 11.34 5.59 -20.62
N GLY A 318 11.02 6.16 -19.44
CA GLY A 318 11.10 5.51 -18.14
C GLY A 318 12.52 5.23 -17.66
N ARG A 319 13.54 5.88 -18.25
CA ARG A 319 14.95 5.63 -17.94
C ARG A 319 15.53 6.59 -16.90
N SER A 320 14.81 7.63 -16.54
CA SER A 320 15.25 8.62 -15.56
C SER A 320 14.10 9.05 -14.66
N LEU A 321 14.36 9.04 -13.35
CA LEU A 321 13.53 9.65 -12.33
C LEU A 321 14.34 10.75 -11.65
N ALA A 322 13.97 12.00 -11.82
CA ALA A 322 14.50 13.12 -11.05
C ALA A 322 13.60 13.40 -9.86
N GLY A 323 14.20 13.70 -8.72
CA GLY A 323 13.51 14.05 -7.49
C GLY A 323 14.08 15.28 -6.84
N GLU A 324 13.21 16.06 -6.21
CA GLU A 324 13.55 17.22 -5.40
C GLU A 324 12.71 17.19 -4.13
N ASP A 325 13.38 17.24 -2.99
CA ASP A 325 12.75 17.43 -1.68
C ASP A 325 13.01 18.85 -1.20
N LEU A 326 11.96 19.49 -0.70
CA LEU A 326 11.99 20.88 -0.20
C LEU A 326 11.51 20.89 1.24
N LEU A 327 12.22 21.58 2.11
CA LEU A 327 11.78 21.97 3.44
C LEU A 327 11.56 23.48 3.44
N ILE A 328 10.31 23.90 3.72
CA ILE A 328 9.84 25.28 3.51
C ILE A 328 9.26 25.80 4.82
N ALA A 329 9.82 26.87 5.36
CA ALA A 329 9.20 27.63 6.42
C ALA A 329 8.18 28.61 5.82
N LEU A 330 6.90 28.43 6.16
CA LEU A 330 5.81 29.28 5.68
C LEU A 330 5.39 30.24 6.77
N ASP A 331 5.18 31.51 6.44
CA ASP A 331 4.61 32.50 7.36
C ASP A 331 3.08 32.44 7.31
N ASP A 332 2.48 31.88 8.37
CA ASP A 332 1.03 31.76 8.51
C ASP A 332 0.36 33.12 8.79
N THR A 333 1.15 34.20 9.07
CA THR A 333 0.61 35.53 9.37
C THR A 333 0.31 36.38 8.14
N ALA A 334 0.80 35.98 6.98
CA ALA A 334 0.51 36.64 5.69
C ALA A 334 -0.88 36.23 5.16
N GLY A 335 -1.92 36.51 5.93
CA GLY A 335 -3.31 36.24 5.57
C GLY A 335 -3.84 37.26 4.56
N ASN A 336 -3.42 37.22 3.31
CA ASN A 336 -4.23 37.64 2.16
C ASN A 336 -3.55 37.29 0.83
N ALA A 337 -4.34 36.66 -0.05
CA ALA A 337 -4.14 36.57 -1.49
C ALA A 337 -2.82 35.95 -2.00
N GLY A 338 -2.70 34.63 -1.91
CA GLY A 338 -1.99 33.86 -2.96
C GLY A 338 -0.47 33.93 -3.03
N GLU A 339 0.20 34.74 -2.24
CA GLU A 339 1.65 34.78 -2.17
C GLU A 339 2.18 33.98 -0.98
N THR A 340 2.96 32.95 -1.26
CA THR A 340 3.69 32.19 -0.26
C THR A 340 4.85 33.04 0.27
N VAL A 341 4.72 33.58 1.48
CA VAL A 341 5.81 34.31 2.14
C VAL A 341 6.60 33.32 2.97
N LEU A 342 7.94 33.35 2.83
CA LEU A 342 8.84 32.54 3.64
C LEU A 342 9.01 33.18 5.01
N SER A 343 8.96 32.40 6.08
CA SER A 343 9.23 32.89 7.43
C SER A 343 10.73 32.95 7.69
N ASP A 344 11.20 34.03 8.30
CA ASP A 344 12.57 34.15 8.77
C ASP A 344 12.81 33.48 10.14
N ASP A 345 11.73 33.09 10.85
CA ASP A 345 11.77 32.38 12.14
C ASP A 345 11.93 30.87 11.92
N ILE A 346 13.12 30.44 11.53
CA ILE A 346 13.49 29.03 11.47
C ILE A 346 14.27 28.63 12.73
N ASN A 347 14.08 27.39 13.15
CA ASN A 347 15.00 26.75 14.10
C ASN A 347 16.21 26.23 13.29
N PRO A 348 17.34 26.97 13.23
CA PRO A 348 18.48 26.56 12.45
C PRO A 348 19.11 25.31 13.05
N ASN A 349 19.78 24.49 12.23
CA ASN A 349 20.51 23.29 12.61
C ASN A 349 19.65 22.05 12.94
N VAL A 350 18.51 21.88 12.28
CA VAL A 350 17.79 20.60 12.31
C VAL A 350 18.34 19.71 11.20
N ASP A 351 18.76 18.50 11.56
CA ASP A 351 19.20 17.51 10.59
C ASP A 351 18.01 16.87 9.86
N PHE A 352 18.20 16.52 8.59
CA PHE A 352 17.23 15.71 7.85
C PHE A 352 17.92 14.57 7.12
N GLN A 353 17.16 13.53 6.87
CA GLN A 353 17.59 12.36 6.12
C GLN A 353 16.52 12.00 5.08
N ILE A 354 16.94 11.80 3.84
CA ILE A 354 16.10 11.24 2.79
C ILE A 354 16.55 9.80 2.59
N ARG A 355 15.64 8.86 2.81
CA ARG A 355 15.95 7.43 2.71
C ARG A 355 15.38 6.85 1.43
N PHE A 356 16.10 5.91 0.83
CA PHE A 356 15.70 5.12 -0.32
C PHE A 356 15.98 3.66 0.01
N HIS A 357 14.96 2.95 0.48
CA HIS A 357 15.08 1.55 0.84
C HIS A 357 15.18 0.70 -0.42
N LEU A 358 16.21 -0.14 -0.50
CA LEU A 358 16.45 -1.01 -1.64
C LEU A 358 15.83 -2.39 -1.43
N HIS A 359 15.28 -2.97 -2.50
CA HIS A 359 14.80 -4.34 -2.44
C HIS A 359 15.95 -5.30 -2.15
N PRO A 360 15.79 -6.40 -1.37
CA PRO A 360 16.86 -7.34 -1.02
C PRO A 360 17.56 -8.01 -2.20
N GLU A 361 16.94 -7.99 -3.38
CA GLU A 361 17.51 -8.56 -4.61
C GLU A 361 18.28 -7.52 -5.45
N VAL A 362 18.59 -6.38 -4.88
CA VAL A 362 19.32 -5.29 -5.52
C VAL A 362 20.65 -5.14 -4.80
N ASP A 363 21.74 -5.14 -5.56
CA ASP A 363 23.07 -4.79 -5.07
C ASP A 363 23.31 -3.29 -5.24
N ALA A 364 23.94 -2.67 -4.24
CA ALA A 364 24.30 -1.26 -4.27
C ALA A 364 25.72 -1.03 -3.82
N ALA A 365 26.44 -0.18 -4.54
CA ALA A 365 27.82 0.17 -4.24
C ALA A 365 28.06 1.67 -4.47
N LEU A 366 28.83 2.30 -3.57
CA LEU A 366 29.33 3.66 -3.78
C LEU A 366 30.35 3.65 -4.94
N ASP A 367 30.24 4.67 -5.78
CA ASP A 367 31.11 4.87 -6.95
C ASP A 367 31.53 6.33 -7.05
N LEU A 368 32.49 6.62 -7.95
CA LEU A 368 33.02 7.96 -8.21
C LEU A 368 33.44 8.70 -6.94
N GLY A 369 34.22 8.04 -6.09
CA GLY A 369 34.70 8.64 -4.85
C GLY A 369 33.63 8.89 -3.78
N GLY A 370 32.51 8.14 -3.83
CA GLY A 370 31.44 8.24 -2.86
C GLY A 370 30.36 9.28 -3.20
N THR A 371 30.34 9.79 -4.44
CA THR A 371 29.34 10.80 -4.88
C THR A 371 28.15 10.21 -5.61
N THR A 372 28.20 8.93 -5.96
CA THR A 372 27.11 8.22 -6.64
C THR A 372 26.94 6.83 -6.07
N VAL A 373 25.76 6.23 -6.31
CA VAL A 373 25.49 4.81 -6.01
C VAL A 373 25.12 4.09 -7.29
N ALA A 374 25.88 3.04 -7.61
CA ALA A 374 25.49 2.08 -8.63
C ALA A 374 24.53 1.05 -8.02
N ILE A 375 23.35 0.90 -8.61
CA ILE A 375 22.29 0.01 -8.19
C ILE A 375 22.14 -1.06 -9.27
N ALA A 376 22.52 -2.29 -8.97
CA ALA A 376 22.47 -3.42 -9.90
C ALA A 376 21.30 -4.35 -9.56
N ALA A 377 20.34 -4.47 -10.47
CA ALA A 377 19.28 -5.46 -10.37
C ALA A 377 19.74 -6.82 -10.89
N LYS A 378 19.17 -7.91 -10.39
CA LYS A 378 19.47 -9.29 -10.87
C LYS A 378 19.20 -9.49 -12.36
N SER A 379 18.39 -8.64 -12.98
CA SER A 379 18.15 -8.64 -14.44
C SER A 379 19.35 -8.17 -15.28
N GLY A 380 20.41 -7.68 -14.65
CA GLY A 380 21.54 -7.03 -15.32
C GLY A 380 21.32 -5.53 -15.58
N GLU A 381 20.17 -4.99 -15.22
CA GLU A 381 19.92 -3.54 -15.27
C GLU A 381 20.77 -2.81 -14.24
N ILE A 382 21.39 -1.71 -14.63
CA ILE A 382 22.16 -0.85 -13.75
C ILE A 382 21.53 0.54 -13.74
N TRP A 383 21.23 1.02 -12.55
CA TRP A 383 20.75 2.36 -12.28
C TRP A 383 21.81 3.12 -11.49
N ILE A 384 22.01 4.39 -11.79
CA ILE A 384 22.92 5.25 -11.06
C ILE A 384 22.11 6.29 -10.29
N PHE A 385 22.28 6.30 -8.98
CA PHE A 385 21.80 7.34 -8.11
C PHE A 385 22.82 8.46 -7.99
N ARG A 386 22.38 9.70 -8.15
CA ARG A 386 23.19 10.93 -8.02
C ARG A 386 22.48 11.93 -7.16
N HIS A 387 23.23 12.82 -6.54
CA HIS A 387 22.71 13.90 -5.72
C HIS A 387 23.53 15.17 -5.88
N GLU A 388 23.07 16.30 -5.34
CA GLU A 388 23.83 17.53 -5.24
C GLU A 388 24.95 17.41 -4.21
N SER A 389 26.08 18.12 -4.47
CA SER A 389 27.32 18.01 -3.70
C SER A 389 27.24 18.50 -2.23
N LYS A 390 26.18 19.21 -1.85
CA LYS A 390 25.99 19.74 -0.49
C LYS A 390 25.48 18.71 0.53
N LEU A 391 25.05 17.54 0.06
CA LEU A 391 24.49 16.48 0.90
C LEU A 391 25.51 15.38 1.14
N SER A 392 25.45 14.73 2.30
CA SER A 392 26.22 13.53 2.59
C SER A 392 25.49 12.31 2.06
N LEU A 393 26.19 11.45 1.33
CA LEU A 393 25.64 10.21 0.75
C LEU A 393 26.25 9.00 1.45
N THR A 394 25.41 8.11 1.97
CA THR A 394 25.82 6.84 2.58
C THR A 394 24.96 5.67 2.09
N ILE A 395 25.51 4.46 2.18
CA ILE A 395 24.75 3.22 2.07
C ILE A 395 24.74 2.58 3.45
N GLU A 396 23.54 2.41 4.01
CA GLU A 396 23.33 1.87 5.33
C GLU A 396 22.66 0.49 5.27
N PRO A 397 22.83 -0.35 6.30
CA PRO A 397 22.00 -1.53 6.48
C PRO A 397 20.53 -1.16 6.55
N GLY A 398 19.68 -2.02 6.00
CA GLY A 398 18.23 -1.90 6.04
C GLY A 398 17.57 -3.24 6.30
N VAL A 399 16.26 -3.22 6.47
CA VAL A 399 15.43 -4.41 6.65
C VAL A 399 14.29 -4.45 5.65
N TYR A 400 13.89 -5.65 5.29
CA TYR A 400 12.74 -5.90 4.46
C TYR A 400 11.83 -6.93 5.13
N LEU A 401 10.60 -6.51 5.46
CA LEU A 401 9.67 -7.25 6.29
C LEU A 401 8.58 -7.84 5.42
N GLU A 402 8.66 -9.14 5.14
CA GLU A 402 7.67 -9.87 4.33
C GLU A 402 6.76 -10.68 5.26
N LYS A 403 5.46 -10.57 5.07
CA LYS A 403 4.44 -11.21 5.93
C LYS A 403 4.59 -12.73 6.05
N ASN A 404 5.13 -13.37 5.01
CA ASN A 404 5.31 -14.81 4.96
C ASN A 404 6.69 -15.28 5.47
N GLN A 405 7.53 -14.36 5.95
CA GLN A 405 8.85 -14.69 6.48
C GLN A 405 8.86 -14.53 8.01
N PRO A 406 9.36 -15.53 8.76
CA PRO A 406 9.39 -15.48 10.22
C PRO A 406 10.45 -14.53 10.80
N ILE A 407 11.39 -14.08 9.97
CA ILE A 407 12.47 -13.16 10.33
C ILE A 407 12.63 -12.06 9.27
N PRO A 408 13.07 -10.86 9.68
CA PRO A 408 13.41 -9.80 8.72
C PRO A 408 14.50 -10.24 7.74
N ARG A 409 14.33 -9.90 6.46
CA ARG A 409 15.41 -10.04 5.47
C ARG A 409 16.34 -8.82 5.54
N SER A 410 17.63 -9.07 5.46
CA SER A 410 18.61 -7.99 5.31
C SER A 410 18.44 -7.31 3.97
N SER A 411 18.50 -5.99 3.97
CA SER A 411 18.53 -5.14 2.78
C SER A 411 19.53 -3.99 2.97
N ARG A 412 19.57 -3.06 2.03
CA ARG A 412 20.33 -1.82 2.11
C ARG A 412 19.41 -0.63 1.87
N GLN A 413 19.86 0.54 2.27
CA GLN A 413 19.22 1.80 1.96
C GLN A 413 20.26 2.84 1.57
N ILE A 414 19.93 3.69 0.62
CA ILE A 414 20.66 4.90 0.31
C ILE A 414 20.14 5.99 1.24
N VAL A 415 21.03 6.74 1.87
CA VAL A 415 20.67 7.83 2.76
C VAL A 415 21.39 9.09 2.32
N LEU A 416 20.62 10.14 2.03
CA LEU A 416 21.10 11.50 1.88
C LEU A 416 20.85 12.25 3.18
N SER A 417 21.90 12.83 3.76
CA SER A 417 21.80 13.60 4.99
C SER A 417 22.20 15.06 4.75
N GLY A 418 21.48 15.97 5.36
CA GLY A 418 21.72 17.41 5.30
C GLY A 418 21.21 18.13 6.53
N MET A 419 21.41 19.44 6.56
CA MET A 419 20.97 20.35 7.62
C MET A 419 20.04 21.40 7.05
N VAL A 420 19.03 21.78 7.82
CA VAL A 420 18.17 22.93 7.50
C VAL A 420 18.89 24.19 7.98
N ASN A 421 19.27 25.06 7.05
CA ASN A 421 19.99 26.30 7.35
C ASN A 421 19.21 27.56 6.94
N ASP A 422 18.27 27.42 6.01
CA ASP A 422 17.54 28.52 5.40
C ASP A 422 16.03 28.25 5.39
N ALA A 423 15.22 29.28 5.24
CA ALA A 423 13.77 29.20 5.11
C ALA A 423 13.30 28.29 3.94
N LEU A 424 14.17 28.06 2.96
CA LEU A 424 13.99 27.13 1.87
C LEU A 424 15.23 26.24 1.73
N THR A 425 15.16 25.04 2.24
CA THR A 425 16.22 24.03 2.05
C THR A 425 15.81 23.06 0.93
N ARG A 426 16.72 22.85 -0.02
CA ARG A 426 16.50 22.04 -1.22
C ARG A 426 17.48 20.87 -1.28
N ALA A 427 16.96 19.68 -1.60
CA ALA A 427 17.73 18.46 -1.82
C ALA A 427 17.35 17.84 -3.17
N GLN A 428 18.25 17.88 -4.15
CA GLN A 428 18.02 17.32 -5.48
C GLN A 428 18.78 15.98 -5.63
N TRP A 429 18.12 15.04 -6.29
CA TRP A 429 18.66 13.72 -6.58
C TRP A 429 18.08 13.15 -7.87
N SER A 430 18.72 12.14 -8.41
CA SER A 430 18.25 11.45 -9.61
C SER A 430 18.62 9.99 -9.63
N LEU A 431 17.79 9.20 -10.29
CA LEU A 431 17.99 7.81 -10.65
C LEU A 431 17.98 7.70 -12.17
N SER A 432 19.06 7.24 -12.78
CA SER A 432 19.16 7.10 -14.24
C SER A 432 19.66 5.72 -14.62
N LYS A 433 18.92 5.06 -15.51
CA LYS A 433 19.29 3.76 -16.05
C LYS A 433 20.42 3.91 -17.07
N THR A 434 21.55 3.32 -16.77
CA THR A 434 22.76 3.41 -17.64
C THR A 434 22.94 2.20 -18.53
N GLN A 435 22.44 1.04 -18.11
CA GLN A 435 22.55 -0.20 -18.86
C GLN A 435 21.21 -0.90 -18.96
N ASP A 436 20.85 -1.30 -20.15
CA ASP A 436 19.69 -2.15 -20.40
C ASP A 436 19.98 -3.61 -20.01
N THR A 437 18.93 -4.34 -19.71
CA THR A 437 19.01 -5.78 -19.59
C THR A 437 19.57 -6.36 -20.87
N ALA A 438 20.65 -7.16 -20.78
CA ALA A 438 21.21 -7.84 -21.93
C ALA A 438 20.13 -8.69 -22.61
N MET A 439 20.15 -8.74 -23.95
CA MET A 439 19.15 -9.48 -24.75
C MET A 439 19.05 -10.97 -24.36
N ALA A 440 20.17 -11.55 -23.89
CA ALA A 440 20.26 -12.93 -23.44
C ALA A 440 19.71 -13.18 -22.02
N ILE A 441 19.44 -12.11 -21.23
CA ILE A 441 19.02 -12.21 -19.84
C ILE A 441 17.71 -11.42 -19.63
N ARG A 442 16.82 -11.47 -20.56
CA ARG A 442 15.52 -10.81 -20.46
C ARG A 442 14.64 -11.56 -19.47
N ASP A 443 14.51 -11.04 -18.26
CA ASP A 443 13.53 -11.51 -17.27
C ASP A 443 13.20 -13.01 -17.44
N LEU A 444 14.27 -13.85 -17.49
CA LEU A 444 14.14 -15.30 -17.64
C LEU A 444 13.18 -15.77 -16.54
N ARG A 445 12.04 -16.28 -16.93
CA ARG A 445 11.08 -16.87 -16.01
C ARG A 445 11.71 -18.15 -15.49
N LEU A 446 11.52 -18.41 -14.19
CA LEU A 446 11.86 -19.72 -13.61
C LEU A 446 11.20 -20.88 -14.36
N GLU A 447 10.13 -20.63 -15.12
CA GLU A 447 9.41 -21.57 -15.97
C GLU A 447 10.23 -22.00 -17.22
N GLU A 448 11.18 -21.19 -17.65
CA GLU A 448 12.07 -21.51 -18.78
C GLU A 448 13.29 -22.36 -18.36
N LEU A 449 13.41 -22.58 -17.05
CA LEU A 449 14.50 -23.37 -16.44
C LEU A 449 14.02 -24.75 -15.96
N ARG A 450 12.80 -25.19 -16.36
CA ARG A 450 12.25 -26.52 -16.05
C ARG A 450 12.25 -27.44 -17.26
#